data_7544529c210c44b0e3b875c4a5be02a2
#
_entry.id   7544529c210c44b0e3b875c4a5be02a2
#
_cell.length_a   1.000
_cell.length_b   1.000
_cell.length_c   1.000
_cell.angle_alpha   90.00
_cell.angle_beta   90.00
_cell.angle_gamma   90.00
#
_symmetry.space_group_name_H-M   'P 1'
#
loop_
_entity.id
_entity.type
_entity.pdbx_description
1 polymer ?
#
loop_
_entity_poly.entity_id
_entity_poly.type
_entity_poly.pdbx_seq_one_letter_code
_entity_poly.pdbx_strand_id
1 'polypeptide(L)'
;MNIHFIGIGGISMSALAEICLNKGYTVSGSDMNDSYLLDNLRSQGANIYIGQKRENISENIDMVVYTAAIHPDNQELVAAKEKNILTMIELLF
;
A
#
# COMPACT_ATOMS: atom_id res chain seq x y z
N MET A 1 -5.23 -5.60 -11.92
CA MET A 1 -4.89 -4.26 -11.40
C MET A 1 -3.82 -4.42 -10.33
N ASN A 2 -2.83 -3.55 -10.37
CA ASN A 2 -1.73 -3.53 -9.38
C ASN A 2 -1.96 -2.38 -8.41
N ILE A 3 -2.18 -2.70 -7.13
CA ILE A 3 -2.50 -1.71 -6.10
C ILE A 3 -1.43 -1.73 -5.03
N HIS A 4 -0.92 -0.55 -4.68
CA HIS A 4 0.08 -0.39 -3.62
C HIS A 4 -0.53 0.38 -2.45
N PHE A 5 -0.32 -0.13 -1.23
CA PHE A 5 -0.87 0.45 0.00
C PHE A 5 0.26 1.06 0.83
N ILE A 6 0.17 2.34 1.13
CA ILE A 6 1.12 3.01 2.03
C ILE A 6 0.58 2.89 3.45
N GLY A 7 1.30 2.17 4.31
CA GLY A 7 0.83 1.85 5.66
C GLY A 7 -0.06 0.62 5.69
N ILE A 8 0.30 -0.40 4.94
CA ILE A 8 -0.53 -1.60 4.72
C ILE A 8 -0.78 -2.40 6.00
N GLY A 9 0.04 -2.21 7.04
CA GLY A 9 -0.11 -2.89 8.32
C GLY A 9 -1.23 -2.34 9.22
N GLY A 10 -1.85 -1.23 8.85
CA GLY A 10 -3.00 -0.72 9.59
C GLY A 10 -4.17 -1.70 9.52
N ILE A 11 -5.03 -1.70 10.56
CA ILE A 11 -6.13 -2.67 10.65
C ILE A 11 -7.07 -2.54 9.44
N SER A 12 -7.49 -1.34 9.13
CA SER A 12 -8.40 -1.10 8.01
C SER A 12 -7.72 -1.30 6.67
N MET A 13 -6.47 -0.86 6.55
CA MET A 13 -5.69 -1.00 5.32
C MET A 13 -5.39 -2.46 5.01
N SER A 14 -5.02 -3.24 6.03
CA SER A 14 -4.76 -4.68 5.83
C SER A 14 -6.02 -5.42 5.41
N ALA A 15 -7.18 -5.07 5.98
CA ALA A 15 -8.45 -5.66 5.60
C ALA A 15 -8.80 -5.35 4.14
N LEU A 16 -8.59 -4.09 3.72
CA LEU A 16 -8.85 -3.70 2.34
C LEU A 16 -7.88 -4.41 1.37
N ALA A 17 -6.61 -4.54 1.76
CA ALA A 17 -5.63 -5.25 0.97
C ALA A 17 -6.03 -6.72 0.78
N GLU A 18 -6.54 -7.35 1.83
CA GLU A 18 -7.02 -8.74 1.77
C GLU A 18 -8.20 -8.88 0.79
N ILE A 19 -9.13 -7.93 0.82
CA ILE A 19 -10.23 -7.91 -0.13
C ILE A 19 -9.71 -7.82 -1.57
N CYS A 20 -8.72 -6.98 -1.82
CA CYS A 20 -8.12 -6.84 -3.15
C CYS A 20 -7.44 -8.13 -3.60
N LEU A 21 -6.72 -8.79 -2.69
CA LEU A 21 -6.11 -10.09 -2.99
C LEU A 21 -7.16 -11.12 -3.37
N ASN A 22 -8.28 -11.16 -2.64
CA ASN A 22 -9.37 -12.09 -2.91
C ASN A 22 -10.03 -11.83 -4.25
N LYS A 23 -9.96 -10.60 -4.75
CA LYS A 23 -10.47 -10.25 -6.08
C LYS A 23 -9.49 -10.58 -7.20
N GLY A 24 -8.31 -11.08 -6.87
CA GLY A 24 -7.31 -11.43 -7.86
C GLY A 24 -6.40 -10.28 -8.26
N TYR A 25 -6.44 -9.16 -7.54
CA TYR A 25 -5.54 -8.04 -7.82
C TYR A 25 -4.13 -8.34 -7.28
N THR A 26 -3.13 -7.77 -7.93
CA THR A 26 -1.76 -7.81 -7.42
C THR A 26 -1.62 -6.72 -6.38
N VAL A 27 -1.23 -7.09 -5.17
CA VAL A 27 -1.14 -6.17 -4.04
C VAL A 27 0.31 -6.06 -3.58
N SER A 28 0.75 -4.83 -3.41
CA SER A 28 1.99 -4.50 -2.72
C SER A 28 1.69 -3.47 -1.63
N GLY A 29 2.63 -3.28 -0.75
CA GLY A 29 2.47 -2.26 0.27
C GLY A 29 3.71 -2.09 1.12
N SER A 30 3.71 -1.01 1.88
CA SER A 30 4.82 -0.68 2.77
C SER A 30 4.29 -0.36 4.16
N ASP A 31 5.15 -0.55 5.14
CA ASP A 31 4.90 -0.13 6.51
C ASP A 31 6.23 0.19 7.17
N MET A 32 6.20 1.03 8.19
CA MET A 32 7.41 1.35 8.96
C MET A 32 7.83 0.20 9.86
N ASN A 33 6.86 -0.61 10.28
CA ASN A 33 7.09 -1.70 11.24
C ASN A 33 6.50 -3.00 10.72
N ASP A 34 7.20 -4.10 11.00
CA ASP A 34 6.66 -5.42 10.68
C ASP A 34 5.65 -5.85 11.74
N SER A 35 4.74 -6.76 11.36
CA SER A 35 3.70 -7.27 12.26
C SER A 35 3.13 -8.57 11.72
N TYR A 36 2.36 -9.27 12.58
CA TYR A 36 1.68 -10.50 12.16
C TYR A 36 0.62 -10.25 11.09
N LEU A 37 0.05 -9.05 11.04
CA LEU A 37 -0.90 -8.70 9.96
C LEU A 37 -0.21 -8.74 8.60
N LEU A 38 1.05 -8.30 8.54
CA LEU A 38 1.84 -8.34 7.32
C LEU A 38 2.19 -9.78 6.93
N ASP A 39 2.47 -10.64 7.90
CA ASP A 39 2.72 -12.06 7.64
C ASP A 39 1.51 -12.72 6.99
N ASN A 40 0.32 -12.40 7.46
CA ASN A 40 -0.90 -12.92 6.87
C ASN A 40 -1.07 -12.48 5.41
N LEU A 41 -0.80 -11.22 5.13
CA LEU A 41 -0.87 -10.70 3.76
C LEU A 41 0.19 -11.32 2.86
N ARG A 42 1.41 -11.52 3.38
CA ARG A 42 2.48 -12.20 2.63
C ARG A 42 2.06 -13.61 2.25
N SER A 43 1.42 -14.33 3.17
CA SER A 43 0.97 -15.69 2.91
C SER A 43 -0.08 -15.77 1.80
N GLN A 44 -0.77 -14.67 1.55
CA GLN A 44 -1.78 -14.57 0.50
C GLN A 44 -1.22 -13.99 -0.81
N GLY A 45 0.07 -13.71 -0.86
CA GLY A 45 0.73 -13.26 -2.08
C GLY A 45 1.04 -11.77 -2.16
N ALA A 46 0.79 -11.00 -1.10
CA ALA A 46 1.13 -9.58 -1.11
C ALA A 46 2.64 -9.38 -1.04
N ASN A 47 3.13 -8.39 -1.77
CA ASN A 47 4.54 -8.01 -1.76
C ASN A 47 4.73 -6.85 -0.76
N ILE A 48 5.38 -7.14 0.35
CA ILE A 48 5.50 -6.22 1.50
C ILE A 48 6.91 -5.67 1.60
N TYR A 49 6.99 -4.34 1.77
CA TYR A 49 8.24 -3.64 2.03
C TYR A 49 8.22 -3.07 3.44
N ILE A 50 9.26 -3.30 4.21
CA ILE A 50 9.43 -2.62 5.50
C ILE A 50 10.30 -1.40 5.25
N GLY A 51 9.75 -0.23 5.56
CA GLY A 51 10.34 1.06 5.22
C GLY A 51 9.66 1.65 4.00
N GLN A 52 9.36 2.94 4.07
CA GLN A 52 8.67 3.66 3.00
C GLN A 52 9.69 4.44 2.18
N LYS A 53 9.89 4.02 0.93
CA LYS A 53 10.91 4.58 0.04
C LYS A 53 10.32 4.77 -1.35
N ARG A 54 10.78 5.80 -2.06
CA ARG A 54 10.30 6.05 -3.42
C ARG A 54 10.55 4.87 -4.36
N GLU A 55 11.61 4.08 -4.11
CA GLU A 55 11.94 2.91 -4.92
C GLU A 55 10.88 1.82 -4.86
N ASN A 56 10.02 1.84 -3.85
CA ASN A 56 8.92 0.87 -3.73
C ASN A 56 7.80 1.15 -4.73
N ILE A 57 7.80 2.33 -5.34
CA ILE A 57 6.75 2.74 -6.28
C ILE A 57 7.25 2.48 -7.70
N SER A 58 6.76 1.39 -8.30
CA SER A 58 7.08 1.06 -9.70
C SER A 58 6.05 1.69 -10.63
N GLU A 59 6.42 1.83 -11.89
CA GLU A 59 5.50 2.38 -12.90
C GLU A 59 4.37 1.43 -13.26
N ASN A 60 4.45 0.17 -12.82
CA ASN A 60 3.39 -0.82 -13.05
C ASN A 60 2.22 -0.68 -12.09
N ILE A 61 2.35 0.13 -11.05
CA ILE A 61 1.28 0.34 -10.08
C ILE A 61 0.18 1.16 -10.73
N ASP A 62 -1.05 0.65 -10.65
CA ASP A 62 -2.22 1.35 -11.20
C ASP A 62 -2.82 2.32 -10.22
N MET A 63 -2.73 2.02 -8.93
CA MET A 63 -3.32 2.86 -7.89
C MET A 63 -2.55 2.74 -6.59
N VAL A 64 -2.38 3.85 -5.90
CA VAL A 64 -1.79 3.91 -4.55
C VAL A 64 -2.87 4.31 -3.57
N VAL A 65 -3.04 3.53 -2.51
CA VAL A 65 -4.00 3.79 -1.43
C VAL A 65 -3.22 4.21 -0.18
N TYR A 66 -3.68 5.27 0.47
CA TYR A 66 -3.05 5.79 1.68
C TYR A 66 -4.12 6.34 2.63
N THR A 67 -3.75 6.66 3.86
CA THR A 67 -4.68 7.22 4.85
C THR A 67 -4.30 8.65 5.19
N ALA A 68 -5.19 9.34 5.91
CA ALA A 68 -4.95 10.70 6.37
C ALA A 68 -3.74 10.80 7.33
N ALA A 69 -3.29 9.66 7.89
CA ALA A 69 -2.09 9.63 8.75
C ALA A 69 -0.80 9.76 7.97
N ILE A 70 -0.83 9.57 6.65
CA ILE A 70 0.35 9.69 5.79
C ILE A 70 0.58 11.16 5.47
N HIS A 71 1.78 11.66 5.78
CA HIS A 71 2.12 13.05 5.49
C HIS A 71 2.24 13.29 3.99
N PRO A 72 1.90 14.51 3.52
CA PRO A 72 2.00 14.84 2.08
C PRO A 72 3.41 14.68 1.52
N ASP A 73 4.46 14.78 2.35
CA ASP A 73 5.85 14.62 1.93
C ASP A 73 6.36 13.19 2.04
N ASN A 74 5.49 12.22 2.34
CA ASN A 74 5.87 10.81 2.34
C ASN A 74 6.48 10.46 0.99
N GLN A 75 7.65 9.79 1.00
CA GLN A 75 8.40 9.50 -0.20
C GLN A 75 7.62 8.69 -1.23
N GLU A 76 6.82 7.75 -0.78
CA GLU A 76 6.02 6.92 -1.69
C GLU A 76 4.86 7.70 -2.28
N LEU A 77 4.20 8.54 -1.47
CA LEU A 77 3.10 9.36 -1.97
C LEU A 77 3.60 10.38 -2.99
N VAL A 78 4.73 11.02 -2.72
CA VAL A 78 5.36 11.95 -3.65
C VAL A 78 5.74 11.25 -4.96
N ALA A 79 6.37 10.07 -4.86
CA ALA A 79 6.75 9.29 -6.04
C ALA A 79 5.55 8.91 -6.89
N ALA A 80 4.44 8.51 -6.25
CA ALA A 80 3.22 8.16 -6.96
C ALA A 80 2.68 9.36 -7.75
N LYS A 81 2.67 10.53 -7.13
CA LYS A 81 2.19 11.74 -7.79
C LYS A 81 3.10 12.17 -8.93
N GLU A 82 4.42 12.08 -8.73
CA GLU A 82 5.39 12.39 -9.79
C GLU A 82 5.23 11.49 -11.00
N LYS A 83 4.85 10.24 -10.77
CA LYS A 83 4.64 9.25 -11.84
C LYS A 83 3.24 9.27 -12.41
N ASN A 84 2.41 10.20 -11.98
CA ASN A 84 1.00 10.32 -12.39
C ASN A 84 0.17 9.06 -12.11
N ILE A 85 0.51 8.35 -11.04
CA ILE A 85 -0.27 7.19 -10.59
C ILE A 85 -1.46 7.71 -9.78
N LEU A 86 -2.64 7.12 -10.02
CA LEU A 86 -3.84 7.46 -9.26
C LEU A 86 -3.60 7.21 -7.77
N THR A 87 -3.91 8.21 -6.95
CA THR A 87 -3.82 8.07 -5.48
C THR A 87 -5.21 8.19 -4.88
N MET A 88 -5.51 7.30 -3.93
CA MET A 88 -6.82 7.25 -3.26
C MET A 88 -6.59 7.27 -1.76
N ILE A 89 -7.34 8.12 -1.06
CA ILE A 89 -7.30 8.16 0.39
C ILE A 89 -8.31 7.18 0.96
N GLU A 90 -7.88 6.33 1.90
CA GLU A 90 -8.76 5.45 2.64
C GLU A 90 -9.30 6.22 3.85
N LEU A 91 -10.62 6.31 3.95
CA LEU A 91 -11.28 6.97 5.08
C LEU A 91 -11.73 5.92 6.08
N LEU A 92 -11.28 6.05 7.32
CA LEU A 92 -11.59 5.14 8.42
C LEU A 92 -12.76 5.68 9.23
N PHE A 93 -13.70 4.81 9.49
CA PHE A 93 -14.87 5.17 10.29
C PHE A 93 -15.03 4.20 11.43
#